data_11d07d0ef5329861be1b08d26ae2cb89
#
_entry.id   11d07d0ef5329861be1b08d26ae2cb89
#
_cell.length_a   1.000
_cell.length_b   1.000
_cell.length_c   1.000
_cell.angle_alpha   90.00
_cell.angle_beta   90.00
_cell.angle_gamma   90.00
#
_symmetry.space_group_name_H-M   'P 1'
#
loop_
_entity.id
_entity.type
_entity.pdbx_description
1 polymer ?
#
loop_
_entity_poly.entity_id
_entity_poly.type
_entity_poly.pdbx_seq_one_letter_code
_entity_poly.pdbx_strand_id
1 'polypeptide(L)'
;VINPRLSALLALVSAASLPGQTAPAAPASRPEVVELSPFQVSAAADRGYLAANTLSGTRLNSKLEDLGASITVVTKQQLLDTAAVDLNDVFLYEANTEGTGNFTAFTVDRNGGVNDSVQGSPQTANRIRGIDSANVALGNFAANSSIPLDTYNVDAVEISRGPNSNIFGLGNTSGTVNILRSQANLTRASNSFTLRGDSYGGYRTSFDLNRPLLRQKLALRLSGVYESKAFQRKPSDEISRRGQAAVTYRPFTTSTLRASYESYHNYARRPNAVTP
;
A
#
# COMPACT_ATOMS: atom_id res chain seq x y z
N VAL A 1 54.10 -9.77 -21.97
CA VAL A 1 53.83 -11.13 -22.51
C VAL A 1 52.37 -11.37 -22.39
N ILE A 2 51.64 -11.19 -23.48
CA ILE A 2 50.16 -11.28 -23.53
C ILE A 2 49.81 -12.73 -23.82
N ASN A 3 49.00 -13.33 -23.00
CA ASN A 3 48.62 -14.72 -22.98
C ASN A 3 47.70 -15.05 -24.17
N PRO A 4 48.09 -15.94 -25.13
CA PRO A 4 47.35 -16.18 -26.37
C PRO A 4 45.94 -16.81 -26.20
N ARG A 5 45.59 -17.22 -24.98
CA ARG A 5 44.28 -17.80 -24.67
C ARG A 5 43.16 -16.77 -24.43
N LEU A 6 43.54 -15.51 -24.26
CA LEU A 6 42.54 -14.44 -24.07
C LEU A 6 42.05 -13.84 -25.40
N SER A 7 42.87 -13.98 -26.46
CA SER A 7 42.52 -13.46 -27.80
C SER A 7 41.52 -14.34 -28.56
N ALA A 8 41.41 -15.62 -28.19
CA ALA A 8 40.44 -16.55 -28.81
C ALA A 8 38.98 -16.38 -28.32
N LEU A 9 38.81 -15.80 -27.13
CA LEU A 9 37.46 -15.59 -26.57
C LEU A 9 36.77 -14.29 -27.10
N LEU A 10 37.55 -13.34 -27.60
CA LEU A 10 37.04 -12.07 -28.14
C LEU A 10 36.62 -12.20 -29.62
N ALA A 11 37.07 -13.22 -30.34
CA ALA A 11 36.74 -13.42 -31.75
C ALA A 11 35.43 -14.19 -32.01
N LEU A 12 34.79 -14.73 -30.97
CA LEU A 12 33.57 -15.52 -31.12
C LEU A 12 32.27 -14.72 -30.91
N VAL A 13 32.35 -13.43 -30.57
CA VAL A 13 31.19 -12.59 -30.31
C VAL A 13 30.77 -11.75 -31.54
N SER A 14 31.55 -11.78 -32.62
CA SER A 14 31.36 -10.87 -33.78
C SER A 14 30.64 -11.48 -35.00
N ALA A 15 30.07 -12.68 -34.92
CA ALA A 15 29.45 -13.33 -36.07
C ALA A 15 28.05 -13.88 -35.81
N ALA A 16 27.13 -13.01 -35.44
CA ALA A 16 25.69 -13.33 -35.45
C ALA A 16 24.83 -12.09 -35.80
N SER A 17 25.07 -11.53 -36.99
CA SER A 17 24.06 -10.68 -37.63
C SER A 17 23.12 -11.57 -38.45
N LEU A 18 22.05 -12.05 -37.82
CA LEU A 18 20.95 -12.70 -38.51
C LEU A 18 20.03 -11.61 -39.12
N PRO A 19 19.64 -11.75 -40.40
CA PRO A 19 18.67 -10.85 -41.00
C PRO A 19 17.32 -10.98 -40.28
N GLY A 20 16.75 -9.83 -39.87
CA GLY A 20 15.49 -9.79 -39.18
C GLY A 20 14.35 -10.38 -40.04
N GLN A 21 13.78 -11.47 -39.57
CA GLN A 21 12.44 -11.88 -39.98
C GLN A 21 11.44 -10.90 -39.35
N THR A 22 10.77 -10.12 -40.21
CA THR A 22 9.58 -9.39 -39.83
C THR A 22 8.52 -10.40 -39.37
N ALA A 23 8.31 -10.50 -38.05
CA ALA A 23 7.21 -11.28 -37.52
C ALA A 23 5.88 -10.75 -38.09
N PRO A 24 4.94 -11.61 -38.46
CA PRO A 24 3.60 -11.18 -38.83
C PRO A 24 3.01 -10.34 -37.68
N ALA A 25 2.44 -9.18 -38.02
CA ALA A 25 1.76 -8.33 -37.06
C ALA A 25 0.72 -9.19 -36.32
N ALA A 26 0.89 -9.32 -34.99
CA ALA A 26 -0.09 -9.97 -34.14
C ALA A 26 -1.44 -9.28 -34.38
N PRO A 27 -2.55 -10.04 -34.50
CA PRO A 27 -3.88 -9.45 -34.65
C PRO A 27 -4.12 -8.52 -33.49
N ALA A 28 -4.51 -7.28 -33.77
CA ALA A 28 -4.85 -6.29 -32.77
C ALA A 28 -5.82 -6.92 -31.78
N SER A 29 -5.37 -7.13 -30.51
CA SER A 29 -6.22 -7.61 -29.44
C SER A 29 -7.38 -6.63 -29.30
N ARG A 30 -8.61 -7.10 -29.56
CA ARG A 30 -9.80 -6.35 -29.19
C ARG A 30 -9.62 -5.90 -27.74
N PRO A 31 -9.92 -4.63 -27.43
CA PRO A 31 -9.88 -4.19 -26.04
C PRO A 31 -10.81 -5.12 -25.25
N GLU A 32 -10.24 -5.90 -24.36
CA GLU A 32 -10.98 -6.70 -23.41
C GLU A 32 -11.82 -5.71 -22.60
N VAL A 33 -13.14 -5.78 -22.76
CA VAL A 33 -14.05 -4.95 -21.95
C VAL A 33 -13.87 -5.43 -20.53
N VAL A 34 -13.10 -4.69 -19.76
CA VAL A 34 -12.93 -4.92 -18.32
C VAL A 34 -14.23 -4.50 -17.68
N GLU A 35 -15.10 -5.47 -17.40
CA GLU A 35 -16.28 -5.24 -16.54
C GLU A 35 -15.77 -4.86 -15.16
N LEU A 36 -15.78 -3.55 -14.88
CA LEU A 36 -15.42 -3.03 -13.57
C LEU A 36 -16.54 -3.37 -12.59
N SER A 37 -16.23 -4.19 -11.61
CA SER A 37 -17.16 -4.43 -10.51
C SER A 37 -17.51 -3.07 -9.85
N PRO A 38 -18.79 -2.72 -9.69
CA PRO A 38 -19.19 -1.46 -9.09
C PRO A 38 -18.74 -1.31 -7.62
N PHE A 39 -18.30 -2.41 -7.01
CA PHE A 39 -17.86 -2.44 -5.61
C PHE A 39 -16.34 -2.62 -5.46
N GLN A 40 -15.58 -2.48 -6.51
CA GLN A 40 -14.13 -2.62 -6.47
C GLN A 40 -13.44 -1.62 -7.37
N VAL A 41 -12.42 -0.96 -6.80
CA VAL A 41 -11.37 -0.33 -7.59
C VAL A 41 -10.29 -1.37 -7.86
N SER A 42 -9.90 -1.53 -9.10
CA SER A 42 -8.81 -2.40 -9.49
C SER A 42 -7.58 -1.56 -9.75
N ALA A 43 -6.53 -1.76 -9.00
CA ALA A 43 -5.22 -1.14 -9.25
C ALA A 43 -4.66 -1.48 -10.65
N ALA A 44 -5.27 -2.41 -11.37
CA ALA A 44 -4.91 -2.71 -12.76
C ALA A 44 -5.26 -1.60 -13.75
N ALA A 45 -6.19 -0.70 -13.38
CA ALA A 45 -6.56 0.46 -14.20
C ALA A 45 -5.68 1.70 -13.91
N ASP A 46 -4.93 1.69 -12.79
CA ASP A 46 -4.08 2.78 -12.39
C ASP A 46 -2.78 2.79 -13.21
N ARG A 47 -2.31 3.98 -13.55
CA ARG A 47 -1.07 4.18 -14.31
C ARG A 47 -0.10 5.03 -13.49
N GLY A 48 0.92 4.40 -12.95
CA GLY A 48 1.89 5.11 -12.11
C GLY A 48 1.20 5.71 -10.87
N TYR A 49 1.20 7.03 -10.77
CA TYR A 49 0.57 7.77 -9.66
C TYR A 49 -0.87 8.22 -9.96
N LEU A 50 -1.36 7.99 -11.17
CA LEU A 50 -2.70 8.38 -11.55
C LEU A 50 -3.69 7.24 -11.28
N ALA A 51 -4.60 7.44 -10.34
CA ALA A 51 -5.78 6.63 -10.16
C ALA A 51 -6.97 7.26 -10.88
N ALA A 52 -7.72 6.46 -11.60
CA ALA A 52 -8.89 6.93 -12.34
C ALA A 52 -10.17 6.87 -11.50
N ASN A 53 -10.23 5.95 -10.55
CA ASN A 53 -11.44 5.63 -9.80
C ASN A 53 -11.19 5.56 -8.29
N THR A 54 -12.26 5.69 -7.51
CA THR A 54 -12.25 5.57 -6.05
C THR A 54 -13.55 4.93 -5.54
N LEU A 55 -13.48 4.31 -4.36
CA LEU A 55 -14.65 3.89 -3.59
C LEU A 55 -15.07 4.94 -2.56
N SER A 56 -14.20 5.90 -2.25
CA SER A 56 -14.41 6.84 -1.14
C SER A 56 -15.45 7.90 -1.39
N GLY A 57 -15.93 8.14 -2.55
CA GLY A 57 -16.98 9.16 -2.80
C GLY A 57 -18.38 8.63 -2.57
N THR A 58 -18.65 7.40 -2.97
CA THR A 58 -20.01 6.85 -3.06
C THR A 58 -20.14 5.43 -2.54
N ARG A 59 -19.08 4.79 -2.09
CA ARG A 59 -18.93 3.33 -1.85
C ARG A 59 -19.03 2.48 -3.11
N LEU A 60 -19.25 3.10 -4.24
CA LEU A 60 -19.24 2.46 -5.54
C LEU A 60 -17.99 2.90 -6.29
N ASN A 61 -17.52 2.05 -7.20
CA ASN A 61 -16.40 2.39 -8.07
C ASN A 61 -16.81 3.54 -8.99
N SER A 62 -16.49 4.76 -8.58
CA SER A 62 -16.83 6.00 -9.28
C SER A 62 -15.56 6.63 -9.83
N LYS A 63 -15.65 7.30 -10.96
CA LYS A 63 -14.54 8.07 -11.51
C LYS A 63 -14.26 9.27 -10.61
N LEU A 64 -12.99 9.56 -10.35
CA LEU A 64 -12.58 10.72 -9.56
C LEU A 64 -13.04 12.05 -10.19
N GLU A 65 -13.06 12.13 -11.52
CA GLU A 65 -13.49 13.32 -12.27
C GLU A 65 -14.96 13.66 -12.08
N ASP A 66 -15.79 12.66 -11.72
CA ASP A 66 -17.24 12.83 -11.52
C ASP A 66 -17.60 13.19 -10.09
N LEU A 67 -16.62 13.26 -9.17
CA LEU A 67 -16.85 13.47 -7.75
C LEU A 67 -16.51 14.90 -7.33
N GLY A 68 -17.48 15.62 -6.75
CA GLY A 68 -17.27 16.96 -6.18
C GLY A 68 -16.61 16.98 -4.80
N ALA A 69 -15.93 15.91 -4.40
CA ALA A 69 -15.27 15.77 -3.09
C ALA A 69 -13.75 15.87 -3.23
N SER A 70 -13.08 16.39 -2.18
CA SER A 70 -11.61 16.45 -2.13
C SER A 70 -11.05 15.07 -1.77
N ILE A 71 -10.87 14.22 -2.78
CA ILE A 71 -10.35 12.86 -2.63
C ILE A 71 -9.03 12.76 -3.37
N THR A 72 -8.02 12.22 -2.70
CA THR A 72 -6.75 11.80 -3.32
C THR A 72 -6.61 10.30 -3.17
N VAL A 73 -6.15 9.63 -4.23
CA VAL A 73 -5.84 8.20 -4.21
C VAL A 73 -4.33 8.04 -4.37
N VAL A 74 -3.69 7.54 -3.33
CA VAL A 74 -2.26 7.17 -3.34
C VAL A 74 -2.17 5.75 -3.84
N THR A 75 -1.58 5.57 -5.02
CA THR A 75 -1.50 4.27 -5.69
C THR A 75 -0.43 3.37 -5.08
N LYS A 76 -0.51 2.07 -5.36
CA LYS A 76 0.53 1.11 -4.96
C LYS A 76 1.91 1.49 -5.47
N GLN A 77 2.00 2.02 -6.69
CA GLN A 77 3.29 2.47 -7.25
C GLN A 77 3.86 3.63 -6.46
N GLN A 78 3.03 4.62 -6.11
CA GLN A 78 3.45 5.74 -5.28
C GLN A 78 3.90 5.30 -3.89
N LEU A 79 3.19 4.37 -3.24
CA LEU A 79 3.59 3.79 -1.95
C LEU A 79 4.97 3.10 -2.03
N LEU A 80 5.25 2.40 -3.12
CA LEU A 80 6.54 1.73 -3.33
C LEU A 80 7.67 2.73 -3.58
N ASP A 81 7.44 3.73 -4.41
CA ASP A 81 8.46 4.71 -4.82
C ASP A 81 8.81 5.68 -3.68
N THR A 82 7.83 6.04 -2.85
CA THR A 82 8.05 6.83 -1.64
C THR A 82 8.56 5.99 -0.46
N ALA A 83 8.61 4.67 -0.65
CA ALA A 83 8.97 3.71 0.39
C ALA A 83 8.13 3.84 1.67
N ALA A 84 6.89 4.30 1.55
CA ALA A 84 5.96 4.48 2.66
C ALA A 84 5.64 3.13 3.31
N VAL A 85 5.68 3.06 4.63
CA VAL A 85 5.41 1.87 5.43
C VAL A 85 4.12 2.03 6.22
N ASP A 86 3.84 3.22 6.70
CA ASP A 86 2.68 3.52 7.52
C ASP A 86 1.91 4.75 7.00
N LEU A 87 0.83 5.10 7.68
CA LEU A 87 -0.02 6.23 7.29
C LEU A 87 0.70 7.58 7.42
N ASN A 88 1.57 7.72 8.41
CA ASN A 88 2.32 8.95 8.62
C ASN A 88 3.32 9.19 7.48
N ASP A 89 3.95 8.12 6.97
CA ASP A 89 4.80 8.20 5.79
C ASP A 89 4.02 8.67 4.56
N VAL A 90 2.80 8.15 4.36
CA VAL A 90 1.91 8.61 3.28
C VAL A 90 1.60 10.10 3.41
N PHE A 91 1.32 10.57 4.63
CA PHE A 91 0.94 11.95 4.89
C PHE A 91 2.09 12.95 4.68
N LEU A 92 3.35 12.51 4.69
CA LEU A 92 4.49 13.37 4.38
C LEU A 92 4.49 13.88 2.93
N TYR A 93 3.84 13.16 2.02
CA TYR A 93 3.83 13.48 0.59
C TYR A 93 2.49 14.02 0.08
N GLU A 94 1.49 14.11 0.96
CA GLU A 94 0.14 14.52 0.56
C GLU A 94 -0.20 15.94 1.01
N ALA A 95 -0.90 16.68 0.16
CA ALA A 95 -1.32 18.04 0.48
C ALA A 95 -2.34 18.06 1.62
N ASN A 96 -2.26 19.08 2.48
CA ASN A 96 -3.17 19.29 3.63
C ASN A 96 -3.18 18.13 4.62
N THR A 97 -2.09 17.39 4.71
CA THR A 97 -1.89 16.34 5.70
C THR A 97 -0.59 16.56 6.46
N GLU A 98 -0.57 16.17 7.70
CA GLU A 98 0.60 16.24 8.59
C GLU A 98 0.83 14.83 9.15
N GLY A 99 1.99 14.25 8.88
CA GLY A 99 2.43 12.98 9.44
C GLY A 99 3.67 13.18 10.30
N THR A 100 3.81 12.40 11.36
CA THR A 100 5.05 12.35 12.13
C THR A 100 5.64 10.95 12.07
N GLY A 101 6.83 10.84 11.50
CA GLY A 101 7.62 9.60 11.48
C GLY A 101 8.45 9.37 12.74
N ASN A 102 8.40 10.29 13.70
CA ASN A 102 9.27 10.28 14.87
C ASN A 102 8.47 10.19 16.16
N PHE A 103 8.67 9.13 16.95
CA PHE A 103 8.04 8.95 18.26
C PHE A 103 8.48 9.98 19.30
N THR A 104 9.54 10.73 19.04
CA THR A 104 10.03 11.79 19.90
C THR A 104 9.49 13.18 19.54
N ALA A 105 8.74 13.29 18.44
CA ALA A 105 8.09 14.53 18.06
C ALA A 105 6.86 14.77 18.93
N PHE A 106 6.72 15.99 19.42
CA PHE A 106 5.51 16.43 20.10
C PHE A 106 4.44 16.75 19.07
N THR A 107 3.24 16.23 19.27
CA THR A 107 2.05 16.85 18.69
C THR A 107 1.35 17.64 19.79
N VAL A 108 0.99 18.86 19.48
CA VAL A 108 0.24 19.73 20.40
C VAL A 108 -1.20 19.71 19.96
N ASP A 109 -2.10 19.45 20.87
CA ASP A 109 -3.53 19.55 20.61
C ASP A 109 -3.93 21.02 20.35
N ARG A 110 -5.17 21.25 19.89
CA ARG A 110 -5.69 22.60 19.62
C ARG A 110 -5.71 23.53 20.83
N ASN A 111 -5.58 22.99 22.04
CA ASN A 111 -5.58 23.75 23.31
C ASN A 111 -4.15 24.00 23.82
N GLY A 112 -3.13 23.60 23.07
CA GLY A 112 -1.73 23.73 23.45
C GLY A 112 -1.22 22.61 24.36
N GLY A 113 -2.05 21.60 24.64
CA GLY A 113 -1.65 20.42 25.42
C GLY A 113 -0.75 19.49 24.62
N VAL A 114 0.31 18.95 25.24
CA VAL A 114 1.16 17.95 24.60
C VAL A 114 0.39 16.63 24.48
N ASN A 115 0.27 16.15 23.26
CA ASN A 115 -0.33 14.85 22.99
C ASN A 115 0.76 13.77 22.98
N ASP A 116 0.87 13.01 24.05
CA ASP A 116 1.83 11.91 24.21
C ASP A 116 1.26 10.55 23.76
N SER A 117 0.03 10.50 23.25
CA SER A 117 -0.59 9.30 22.68
C SER A 117 0.18 8.73 21.47
N VAL A 118 1.09 9.51 20.90
CA VAL A 118 2.06 9.09 19.88
C VAL A 118 2.82 7.84 20.27
N GLN A 119 3.12 7.65 21.54
CA GLN A 119 3.82 6.46 22.01
C GLN A 119 2.98 5.19 21.94
N GLY A 120 1.71 5.27 22.30
CA GLY A 120 0.78 4.14 22.26
C GLY A 120 0.28 3.82 20.85
N SER A 121 -0.03 4.85 20.08
CA SER A 121 -0.59 4.75 18.73
C SER A 121 0.01 5.79 17.80
N PRO A 122 1.25 5.59 17.30
CA PRO A 122 1.95 6.58 16.46
C PRO A 122 1.16 6.98 15.21
N GLN A 123 0.36 6.07 14.67
CA GLN A 123 -0.48 6.31 13.50
C GLN A 123 -1.61 7.31 13.74
N THR A 124 -1.93 7.64 14.98
CA THR A 124 -2.90 8.68 15.33
C THR A 124 -2.26 10.05 15.50
N ALA A 125 -0.94 10.12 15.50
CA ALA A 125 -0.17 11.35 15.54
C ALA A 125 -0.07 12.00 14.17
N ASN A 126 -1.21 12.19 13.54
CA ASN A 126 -1.33 12.84 12.24
C ASN A 126 -2.51 13.80 12.26
N ARG A 127 -2.57 14.68 11.27
CA ARG A 127 -3.68 15.59 11.09
C ARG A 127 -4.04 15.74 9.62
N ILE A 128 -5.32 15.92 9.36
CA ILE A 128 -5.81 16.38 8.07
C ILE A 128 -6.35 17.79 8.25
N ARG A 129 -5.94 18.71 7.39
CA ARG A 129 -6.33 20.13 7.39
C ARG A 129 -5.95 20.86 8.69
N GLY A 130 -4.93 20.38 9.40
CA GLY A 130 -4.51 20.95 10.68
C GLY A 130 -5.52 20.78 11.84
N ILE A 131 -6.58 19.98 11.66
CA ILE A 131 -7.68 19.88 12.62
C ILE A 131 -7.47 18.71 13.58
N ASP A 132 -7.50 17.46 13.06
CA ASP A 132 -7.47 16.25 13.88
C ASP A 132 -7.01 15.06 13.03
N SER A 133 -6.74 13.93 13.69
CA SER A 133 -6.42 12.66 13.02
C SER A 133 -7.59 12.19 12.15
N ALA A 134 -7.24 11.47 11.08
CA ALA A 134 -8.25 10.90 10.20
C ALA A 134 -8.96 9.69 10.82
N ASN A 135 -10.24 9.52 10.51
CA ASN A 135 -10.88 8.23 10.69
C ASN A 135 -10.32 7.23 9.68
N VAL A 136 -9.91 6.06 10.16
CA VAL A 136 -9.38 5.00 9.30
C VAL A 136 -10.46 3.98 8.97
N ALA A 137 -10.57 3.65 7.71
CA ALA A 137 -11.48 2.64 7.18
C ALA A 137 -10.71 1.59 6.38
N LEU A 138 -11.20 0.36 6.37
CA LEU A 138 -10.73 -0.75 5.54
C LEU A 138 -11.84 -1.14 4.56
N GLY A 139 -11.64 -0.84 3.28
CA GLY A 139 -12.63 -1.13 2.24
C GLY A 139 -14.00 -0.51 2.52
N ASN A 140 -14.04 0.73 3.01
CA ASN A 140 -15.23 1.50 3.42
C ASN A 140 -15.92 1.03 4.71
N PHE A 141 -15.27 0.20 5.52
CA PHE A 141 -15.74 -0.16 6.86
C PHE A 141 -14.81 0.45 7.91
N ALA A 142 -15.41 0.96 9.00
CA ALA A 142 -14.62 1.51 10.09
C ALA A 142 -13.62 0.49 10.63
N ALA A 143 -12.36 0.90 10.71
CA ALA A 143 -11.28 0.07 11.22
C ALA A 143 -10.95 0.43 12.67
N ASN A 144 -10.38 -0.54 13.39
CA ASN A 144 -9.82 -0.26 14.70
C ASN A 144 -8.53 0.57 14.53
N SER A 145 -8.55 1.81 15.02
CA SER A 145 -7.43 2.75 14.92
C SER A 145 -6.18 2.32 15.72
N SER A 146 -6.32 1.38 16.66
CA SER A 146 -5.18 0.86 17.43
C SER A 146 -4.33 -0.13 16.62
N ILE A 147 -4.80 -0.61 15.47
CA ILE A 147 -4.00 -1.47 14.58
C ILE A 147 -3.36 -0.58 13.51
N PRO A 148 -2.02 -0.39 13.54
CA PRO A 148 -1.37 0.49 12.59
C PRO A 148 -1.50 -0.04 11.15
N LEU A 149 -1.70 0.88 10.20
CA LEU A 149 -1.58 0.58 8.79
C LEU A 149 -0.17 0.08 8.49
N ASP A 150 -0.08 -0.90 7.62
CA ASP A 150 1.18 -1.30 6.98
C ASP A 150 0.92 -1.53 5.49
N THR A 151 1.80 -1.02 4.65
CA THR A 151 1.61 -0.98 3.20
C THR A 151 1.91 -2.30 2.49
N TYR A 152 2.43 -3.33 3.18
CA TYR A 152 2.83 -4.61 2.57
C TYR A 152 1.69 -5.32 1.82
N ASN A 153 0.44 -5.08 2.23
CA ASN A 153 -0.76 -5.71 1.68
C ASN A 153 -1.80 -4.68 1.17
N VAL A 154 -1.34 -3.49 0.78
CA VAL A 154 -2.21 -2.39 0.34
C VAL A 154 -2.04 -2.17 -1.15
N ASP A 155 -3.16 -2.01 -1.85
CA ASP A 155 -3.18 -1.65 -3.27
C ASP A 155 -3.37 -0.14 -3.49
N ALA A 156 -4.11 0.54 -2.59
CA ALA A 156 -4.24 2.00 -2.60
C ALA A 156 -4.67 2.54 -1.23
N VAL A 157 -4.37 3.81 -0.99
CA VAL A 157 -4.86 4.59 0.14
C VAL A 157 -5.65 5.77 -0.39
N GLU A 158 -6.93 5.85 -0.03
CA GLU A 158 -7.82 6.93 -0.45
C GLU A 158 -7.99 7.91 0.71
N ILE A 159 -7.63 9.17 0.49
CA ILE A 159 -7.71 10.25 1.47
C ILE A 159 -8.85 11.18 1.09
N SER A 160 -9.94 11.15 1.84
CA SER A 160 -11.06 12.08 1.69
C SER A 160 -10.96 13.17 2.74
N ARG A 161 -10.82 14.42 2.31
CA ARG A 161 -10.62 15.57 3.18
C ARG A 161 -11.94 16.26 3.46
N GLY A 162 -12.25 16.46 4.75
CA GLY A 162 -13.47 17.10 5.21
C GLY A 162 -14.55 16.10 5.65
N PRO A 163 -15.72 16.60 6.10
CA PRO A 163 -16.77 15.75 6.62
C PRO A 163 -17.36 14.87 5.53
N ASN A 164 -17.26 13.56 5.71
CA ASN A 164 -17.75 12.54 4.78
C ASN A 164 -18.61 11.50 5.52
N SER A 165 -19.43 11.97 6.46
CA SER A 165 -20.24 11.14 7.36
C SER A 165 -21.26 10.28 6.61
N ASN A 166 -21.76 10.75 5.48
CA ASN A 166 -22.76 10.03 4.69
C ASN A 166 -22.29 8.69 4.18
N ILE A 167 -20.97 8.50 4.05
CA ILE A 167 -20.39 7.30 3.44
C ILE A 167 -19.90 6.34 4.51
N PHE A 168 -19.31 6.85 5.59
CA PHE A 168 -18.70 6.02 6.62
C PHE A 168 -19.53 5.92 7.91
N GLY A 169 -20.66 6.65 7.99
CA GLY A 169 -21.54 6.67 9.16
C GLY A 169 -21.01 7.48 10.33
N LEU A 170 -19.70 7.57 10.50
CA LEU A 170 -19.01 8.37 11.50
C LEU A 170 -18.16 9.41 10.77
N GLY A 171 -18.72 10.61 10.63
CA GLY A 171 -18.00 11.75 10.05
C GLY A 171 -16.96 12.29 11.02
N ASN A 172 -15.80 12.62 10.47
CA ASN A 172 -14.81 13.43 11.13
C ASN A 172 -14.64 14.72 10.32
N THR A 173 -14.57 15.85 11.01
CA THR A 173 -14.39 17.16 10.37
C THR A 173 -13.05 17.26 9.63
N SER A 174 -12.04 16.52 10.05
CA SER A 174 -10.74 16.45 9.40
C SER A 174 -10.81 15.66 8.09
N GLY A 175 -11.32 14.45 8.14
CA GLY A 175 -11.42 13.57 6.98
C GLY A 175 -11.35 12.07 7.33
N THR A 176 -11.30 11.28 6.28
CA THR A 176 -11.27 9.81 6.35
C THR A 176 -10.16 9.27 5.47
N VAL A 177 -9.49 8.24 5.93
CA VAL A 177 -8.54 7.46 5.14
C VAL A 177 -9.10 6.06 4.94
N ASN A 178 -9.37 5.71 3.70
CA ASN A 178 -9.85 4.38 3.34
C ASN A 178 -8.70 3.57 2.74
N ILE A 179 -8.43 2.41 3.31
CA ILE A 179 -7.34 1.53 2.91
C ILE A 179 -7.90 0.41 2.06
N LEU A 180 -7.44 0.31 0.83
CA LEU A 180 -7.79 -0.76 -0.09
C LEU A 180 -6.76 -1.88 0.01
N ARG A 181 -7.14 -2.97 0.67
CA ARG A 181 -6.26 -4.13 0.81
C ARG A 181 -6.16 -4.93 -0.46
N SER A 182 -4.97 -5.46 -0.69
CA SER A 182 -4.66 -6.31 -1.83
C SER A 182 -5.51 -7.60 -1.82
N GLN A 183 -6.24 -7.82 -2.90
CA GLN A 183 -7.07 -9.00 -3.10
C GLN A 183 -6.37 -10.04 -3.99
N ALA A 184 -6.79 -11.31 -3.89
CA ALA A 184 -6.28 -12.34 -4.77
C ALA A 184 -6.80 -12.13 -6.21
N ASN A 185 -5.87 -12.00 -7.17
CA ASN A 185 -6.16 -11.78 -8.59
C ASN A 185 -6.35 -13.12 -9.31
N LEU A 186 -7.49 -13.27 -10.00
CA LEU A 186 -7.90 -14.51 -10.67
C LEU A 186 -7.15 -14.80 -11.98
N THR A 187 -6.50 -13.79 -12.56
CA THR A 187 -5.92 -13.89 -13.91
C THR A 187 -4.42 -13.82 -13.94
N ARG A 188 -3.80 -13.04 -13.04
CA ARG A 188 -2.37 -12.73 -13.03
C ARG A 188 -1.68 -13.37 -11.84
N ALA A 189 -0.63 -14.16 -12.09
CA ALA A 189 0.31 -14.56 -11.06
C ALA A 189 1.33 -13.43 -10.84
N SER A 190 1.64 -13.13 -9.59
CA SER A 190 2.67 -12.16 -9.24
C SER A 190 3.42 -12.57 -7.98
N ASN A 191 4.69 -12.22 -7.93
CA ASN A 191 5.54 -12.40 -6.77
C ASN A 191 6.33 -11.12 -6.56
N SER A 192 6.43 -10.69 -5.33
CA SER A 192 7.39 -9.67 -4.94
C SER A 192 8.05 -10.06 -3.62
N PHE A 193 9.28 -9.64 -3.50
CA PHE A 193 10.07 -9.76 -2.29
C PHE A 193 10.83 -8.46 -2.10
N THR A 194 10.76 -7.89 -0.89
CA THR A 194 11.42 -6.63 -0.58
C THR A 194 12.25 -6.78 0.67
N LEU A 195 13.50 -6.30 0.61
CA LEU A 195 14.40 -6.21 1.74
C LEU A 195 14.81 -4.74 1.90
N ARG A 196 14.70 -4.22 3.11
CA ARG A 196 15.14 -2.87 3.49
C ARG A 196 16.00 -2.93 4.72
N GLY A 197 16.98 -2.05 4.80
CA GLY A 197 17.78 -1.80 5.99
C GLY A 197 17.89 -0.31 6.23
N ASP A 198 18.07 0.11 7.48
CA ASP A 198 18.30 1.49 7.86
C ASP A 198 19.64 1.67 8.55
N SER A 199 20.06 2.93 8.70
CA SER A 199 21.34 3.30 9.30
C SER A 199 21.38 3.11 10.82
N TYR A 200 20.26 2.86 11.48
CA TYR A 200 20.16 2.60 12.91
C TYR A 200 20.30 1.12 13.26
N GLY A 201 20.41 0.25 12.24
CA GLY A 201 20.50 -1.20 12.37
C GLY A 201 19.15 -1.91 12.32
N GLY A 202 18.10 -1.21 11.90
CA GLY A 202 16.80 -1.81 11.62
C GLY A 202 16.77 -2.51 10.26
N TYR A 203 15.89 -3.49 10.13
CA TYR A 203 15.65 -4.16 8.85
C TYR A 203 14.19 -4.60 8.71
N ARG A 204 13.74 -4.65 7.46
CA ARG A 204 12.38 -5.07 7.08
C ARG A 204 12.44 -6.00 5.89
N THR A 205 11.73 -7.10 5.99
CA THR A 205 11.56 -8.08 4.92
C THR A 205 10.08 -8.29 4.66
N SER A 206 9.66 -8.24 3.41
CA SER A 206 8.28 -8.52 3.04
C SER A 206 8.19 -9.36 1.77
N PHE A 207 7.11 -10.12 1.65
CA PHE A 207 6.78 -10.87 0.45
C PHE A 207 5.29 -10.72 0.13
N ASP A 208 4.96 -10.86 -1.14
CA ASP A 208 3.60 -10.87 -1.66
C ASP A 208 3.51 -11.83 -2.85
N LEU A 209 2.71 -12.88 -2.70
CA LEU A 209 2.57 -13.98 -3.64
C LEU A 209 1.11 -14.10 -4.06
N ASN A 210 0.80 -13.89 -5.32
CA ASN A 210 -0.52 -14.14 -5.88
C ASN A 210 -0.50 -15.31 -6.85
N ARG A 211 -1.40 -16.26 -6.65
CA ARG A 211 -1.53 -17.47 -7.47
C ARG A 211 -2.97 -17.71 -7.87
N PRO A 212 -3.32 -17.61 -9.15
CA PRO A 212 -4.52 -18.23 -9.69
C PRO A 212 -4.40 -19.75 -9.60
N LEU A 213 -5.21 -20.39 -8.77
CA LEU A 213 -5.25 -21.85 -8.62
C LEU A 213 -6.12 -22.48 -9.72
N LEU A 214 -7.28 -21.87 -9.97
CA LEU A 214 -8.14 -22.16 -11.11
C LEU A 214 -8.36 -20.85 -11.87
N ARG A 215 -7.90 -20.82 -13.10
CA ARG A 215 -7.92 -19.59 -13.92
C ARG A 215 -9.33 -19.01 -14.00
N GLN A 216 -9.47 -17.72 -13.70
CA GLN A 216 -10.73 -16.97 -13.63
C GLN A 216 -11.75 -17.43 -12.57
N LYS A 217 -11.45 -18.48 -11.80
CA LYS A 217 -12.39 -19.03 -10.79
C LYS A 217 -11.88 -18.95 -9.36
N LEU A 218 -10.62 -19.31 -9.13
CA LEU A 218 -10.05 -19.36 -7.77
C LEU A 218 -8.65 -18.82 -7.75
N ALA A 219 -8.39 -17.90 -6.86
CA ALA A 219 -7.03 -17.40 -6.58
C ALA A 219 -6.77 -17.32 -5.08
N LEU A 220 -5.51 -17.49 -4.74
CA LEU A 220 -4.95 -17.31 -3.40
C LEU A 220 -3.85 -16.24 -3.46
N ARG A 221 -3.86 -15.33 -2.49
CA ARG A 221 -2.77 -14.38 -2.25
C ARG A 221 -2.27 -14.54 -0.82
N LEU A 222 -0.96 -14.63 -0.68
CA LEU A 222 -0.28 -14.70 0.59
C LEU A 222 0.71 -13.55 0.65
N SER A 223 0.63 -12.75 1.69
CA SER A 223 1.54 -11.63 1.93
C SER A 223 2.03 -11.69 3.36
N GLY A 224 3.27 -11.28 3.58
CA GLY A 224 3.82 -11.23 4.93
C GLY A 224 4.91 -10.20 5.06
N VAL A 225 5.11 -9.72 6.28
CA VAL A 225 6.17 -8.79 6.63
C VAL A 225 6.74 -9.12 8.00
N TYR A 226 8.03 -9.02 8.09
CA TYR A 226 8.79 -8.98 9.33
C TYR A 226 9.60 -7.69 9.37
N GLU A 227 9.48 -6.94 10.42
CA GLU A 227 10.23 -5.71 10.64
C GLU A 227 10.85 -5.70 12.03
N SER A 228 12.12 -5.39 12.09
CA SER A 228 12.85 -5.06 13.31
C SER A 228 13.29 -3.61 13.19
N LYS A 229 12.56 -2.70 13.82
CA LYS A 229 12.81 -1.28 13.81
C LYS A 229 13.74 -0.90 14.94
N ALA A 230 14.85 -0.26 14.62
CA ALA A 230 15.77 0.30 15.58
C ALA A 230 15.59 1.83 15.66
N PHE A 231 15.81 2.39 16.82
CA PHE A 231 15.73 3.82 17.05
C PHE A 231 17.09 4.42 17.37
N GLN A 232 17.25 5.71 17.11
CA GLN A 232 18.44 6.45 17.50
C GLN A 232 18.65 6.41 19.02
N ARG A 233 17.55 6.54 19.79
CA ARG A 233 17.60 6.36 21.26
C ARG A 233 17.66 4.88 21.61
N LYS A 234 18.68 4.50 22.34
CA LYS A 234 18.84 3.14 22.90
C LYS A 234 18.35 3.11 24.35
N PRO A 235 17.77 2.00 24.81
CA PRO A 235 17.62 0.67 24.17
C PRO A 235 16.31 0.45 23.40
N SER A 236 15.75 1.46 22.78
CA SER A 236 14.44 1.38 22.09
C SER A 236 14.50 0.52 20.83
N ASP A 237 13.49 -0.32 20.67
CA ASP A 237 13.30 -1.21 19.52
C ASP A 237 11.82 -1.55 19.32
N GLU A 238 11.47 -1.99 18.13
CA GLU A 238 10.13 -2.48 17.81
C GLU A 238 10.23 -3.67 16.84
N ILE A 239 9.55 -4.76 17.15
CA ILE A 239 9.47 -5.94 16.31
C ILE A 239 8.02 -6.15 15.88
N SER A 240 7.77 -6.08 14.59
CA SER A 240 6.46 -6.27 13.99
C SER A 240 6.45 -7.51 13.08
N ARG A 241 5.41 -8.31 13.21
CA ARG A 241 5.18 -9.49 12.35
C ARG A 241 3.75 -9.46 11.87
N ARG A 242 3.57 -9.57 10.56
CA ARG A 242 2.25 -9.61 9.95
C ARG A 242 2.20 -10.67 8.87
N GLY A 243 1.05 -11.31 8.75
CA GLY A 243 0.77 -12.22 7.67
C GLY A 243 -0.68 -12.11 7.24
N GLN A 244 -0.92 -12.07 5.94
CA GLN A 244 -2.25 -12.02 5.34
C GLN A 244 -2.41 -13.19 4.37
N ALA A 245 -3.59 -13.82 4.42
CA ALA A 245 -4.09 -14.72 3.39
C ALA A 245 -5.39 -14.15 2.83
N ALA A 246 -5.49 -14.05 1.51
CA ALA A 246 -6.69 -13.60 0.82
C ALA A 246 -7.08 -14.62 -0.26
N VAL A 247 -8.38 -14.91 -0.35
CA VAL A 247 -8.96 -15.84 -1.32
C VAL A 247 -10.02 -15.12 -2.11
N THR A 248 -10.00 -15.28 -3.42
CA THR A 248 -11.07 -14.86 -4.32
C THR A 248 -11.60 -16.08 -5.04
N TYR A 249 -12.89 -16.33 -4.92
CA TYR A 249 -13.57 -17.43 -5.56
C TYR A 249 -14.77 -16.94 -6.37
N ARG A 250 -14.78 -17.25 -7.65
CA ARG A 250 -15.85 -16.92 -8.60
C ARG A 250 -16.51 -18.22 -9.08
N PRO A 251 -17.51 -18.72 -8.36
CA PRO A 251 -18.23 -19.93 -8.77
C PRO A 251 -18.99 -19.76 -10.10
N PHE A 252 -19.59 -18.57 -10.28
CA PHE A 252 -20.37 -18.20 -11.46
C PHE A 252 -19.88 -16.86 -12.01
N THR A 253 -20.22 -16.52 -13.24
CA THR A 253 -19.84 -15.24 -13.86
C THR A 253 -20.40 -14.03 -13.11
N THR A 254 -21.54 -14.18 -12.46
CA THR A 254 -22.25 -13.12 -11.73
C THR A 254 -21.90 -13.03 -10.26
N SER A 255 -21.16 -14.01 -9.70
CA SER A 255 -20.93 -14.08 -8.26
C SER A 255 -19.46 -14.20 -7.92
N THR A 256 -18.98 -13.36 -7.03
CA THR A 256 -17.60 -13.38 -6.52
C THR A 256 -17.61 -13.36 -5.00
N LEU A 257 -16.97 -14.36 -4.40
CA LEU A 257 -16.76 -14.46 -2.97
C LEU A 257 -15.33 -14.07 -2.67
N ARG A 258 -15.11 -13.27 -1.63
CA ARG A 258 -13.79 -12.85 -1.15
C ARG A 258 -13.73 -13.05 0.35
N ALA A 259 -12.62 -13.60 0.79
CA ALA A 259 -12.29 -13.72 2.20
C ALA A 259 -10.83 -13.34 2.39
N SER A 260 -10.55 -12.68 3.51
CA SER A 260 -9.18 -12.38 3.91
C SER A 260 -9.05 -12.52 5.41
N TYR A 261 -7.88 -12.97 5.81
CA TYR A 261 -7.49 -13.07 7.21
C TYR A 261 -6.11 -12.44 7.37
N GLU A 262 -5.93 -11.64 8.40
CA GLU A 262 -4.64 -11.06 8.78
C GLU A 262 -4.35 -11.37 10.24
N SER A 263 -3.10 -11.76 10.50
CA SER A 263 -2.53 -11.88 11.83
C SER A 263 -1.48 -10.80 12.02
N TYR A 264 -1.55 -10.11 13.15
CA TYR A 264 -0.61 -9.06 13.54
C TYR A 264 -0.11 -9.30 14.93
N HIS A 265 1.21 -9.23 15.09
CA HIS A 265 1.88 -9.30 16.37
C HIS A 265 2.95 -8.23 16.45
N ASN A 266 2.94 -7.45 17.53
CA ASN A 266 3.89 -6.37 17.74
C ASN A 266 4.44 -6.40 19.15
N TYR A 267 5.75 -6.23 19.27
CA TYR A 267 6.46 -6.00 20.51
C TYR A 267 7.28 -4.73 20.36
N ALA A 268 7.07 -3.76 21.25
CA ALA A 268 7.72 -2.46 21.12
C ALA A 268 8.18 -1.91 22.47
N ARG A 269 9.40 -1.41 22.48
CA ARG A 269 9.97 -0.55 23.50
C ARG A 269 10.29 0.79 22.86
N ARG A 270 9.26 1.62 22.72
CA ARG A 270 9.37 2.87 21.99
C ARG A 270 10.09 3.94 22.79
N PRO A 271 10.82 4.86 22.13
CA PRO A 271 11.46 5.96 22.81
C PRO A 271 10.40 6.89 23.42
N ASN A 272 10.64 7.36 24.63
CA ASN A 272 9.76 8.33 25.28
C ASN A 272 10.01 9.74 24.72
N ALA A 273 8.95 10.44 24.34
CA ALA A 273 9.01 11.82 23.84
C ALA A 273 9.24 12.85 24.98
N VAL A 274 8.81 12.54 26.18
CA VAL A 274 8.73 13.48 27.32
C VAL A 274 9.98 13.50 28.19
N THR A 275 10.77 12.42 28.16
CA THR A 275 12.03 12.37 28.92
C THR A 275 13.19 12.85 28.09
N PRO A 276 13.96 13.85 28.55
CA PRO A 276 15.16 14.36 27.84
C PRO A 276 16.24 13.29 27.70
#